data_714b7c20c880d17c80f56d71ddc6e179
#
_entry.id   714b7c20c880d17c80f56d71ddc6e179
#
_cell.length_a   1.000
_cell.length_b   1.000
_cell.length_c   1.000
_cell.angle_alpha   90.00
_cell.angle_beta   90.00
_cell.angle_gamma   90.00
#
_symmetry.space_group_name_H-M   'P 1'
#
loop_
_entity.id
_entity.type
_entity.pdbx_description
1 polymer ?
#
loop_
_entity_poly.entity_id
_entity_poly.type
_entity_poly.pdbx_seq_one_letter_code
_entity_poly.pdbx_strand_id
1 'polypeptide(L)'
;MRRGDLITDRRVSKLMIPCSIEYYINAMKYYSTSLTRPKFYIFSDDPDWVKNNFPSGFNFEIIQHNSGENSYIDMQLMSLCEHHIISNSTFSWWGAWLNPSTSKCTIAPKAWFQNNYNPDDLRFGNWIQM
;
A
#
# COMPACT_ATOMS: atom_id res chain seq x y z
N MET A 1 -0.69 4.24 1.53
CA MET A 1 -1.94 3.71 2.14
C MET A 1 -3.06 4.69 1.83
N ARG A 2 -4.16 4.23 1.29
CA ARG A 2 -5.28 5.04 0.84
C ARG A 2 -6.45 4.86 1.80
N ARG A 3 -6.93 5.94 2.44
CA ARG A 3 -8.02 5.91 3.42
C ARG A 3 -9.06 7.01 3.16
N GLY A 4 -8.61 8.20 2.78
CA GLY A 4 -9.46 9.39 2.69
C GLY A 4 -10.74 9.15 1.89
N ASP A 5 -10.63 8.84 0.61
CA ASP A 5 -11.79 8.60 -0.28
C ASP A 5 -12.64 7.41 0.20
N LEU A 6 -11.99 6.36 0.76
CA LEU A 6 -12.68 5.17 1.24
C LEU A 6 -13.56 5.44 2.47
N ILE A 7 -13.25 6.49 3.23
CA ILE A 7 -14.02 6.88 4.42
C ILE A 7 -15.00 8.00 4.10
N THR A 8 -14.62 8.97 3.25
CA THR A 8 -15.40 10.20 3.02
C THR A 8 -16.37 10.08 1.85
N ASP A 9 -16.09 9.29 0.81
CA ASP A 9 -17.00 9.10 -0.33
C ASP A 9 -17.82 7.81 -0.17
N ARG A 10 -19.13 7.96 0.08
CA ARG A 10 -20.08 6.86 0.21
C ARG A 10 -20.18 5.96 -1.04
N ARG A 11 -19.83 6.44 -2.23
CA ARG A 11 -19.85 5.64 -3.45
C ARG A 11 -18.65 4.70 -3.47
N VAL A 12 -17.49 5.22 -3.10
CA VAL A 12 -16.25 4.44 -3.03
C VAL A 12 -16.32 3.41 -1.91
N SER A 13 -16.82 3.79 -0.72
CA SER A 13 -16.95 2.90 0.44
C SER A 13 -17.93 1.73 0.22
N LYS A 14 -18.89 1.86 -0.72
CA LYS A 14 -19.78 0.76 -1.11
C LYS A 14 -19.14 -0.25 -2.08
N LEU A 15 -18.08 0.13 -2.75
CA LEU A 15 -17.42 -0.68 -3.77
C LEU A 15 -16.15 -1.34 -3.27
N MET A 16 -15.41 -0.65 -2.42
CA MET A 16 -14.05 -1.06 -2.02
C MET A 16 -13.99 -1.37 -0.52
N ILE A 17 -13.17 -2.35 -0.17
CA ILE A 17 -12.90 -2.74 1.23
C ILE A 17 -11.60 -2.05 1.66
N PRO A 18 -11.62 -1.14 2.67
CA PRO A 18 -10.38 -0.56 3.18
C PRO A 18 -9.48 -1.65 3.76
N CYS A 19 -8.20 -1.62 3.44
CA CYS A 19 -7.24 -2.52 4.08
C CYS A 19 -7.17 -2.22 5.58
N SER A 20 -7.25 -3.26 6.40
CA SER A 20 -7.15 -3.12 7.85
C SER A 20 -5.72 -2.79 8.28
N ILE A 21 -5.54 -2.28 9.50
CA ILE A 21 -4.21 -2.06 10.07
C ILE A 21 -3.44 -3.37 10.21
N GLU A 22 -4.13 -4.47 10.54
CA GLU A 22 -3.55 -5.80 10.69
C GLU A 22 -2.93 -6.29 9.38
N TYR A 23 -3.56 -5.99 8.23
CA TYR A 23 -2.98 -6.29 6.92
C TYR A 23 -1.59 -5.66 6.76
N TYR A 24 -1.48 -4.35 7.03
CA TYR A 24 -0.20 -3.65 6.92
C TYR A 24 0.83 -4.16 7.92
N ILE A 25 0.42 -4.37 9.18
CA ILE A 25 1.32 -4.90 10.22
C ILE A 25 1.84 -6.29 9.84
N ASN A 26 0.99 -7.17 9.35
CA ASN A 26 1.39 -8.52 8.93
C ASN A 26 2.34 -8.48 7.73
N ALA A 27 2.08 -7.62 6.75
CA ALA A 27 2.96 -7.42 5.60
C ALA A 27 4.33 -6.84 6.01
N MET A 28 4.36 -5.87 6.93
CA MET A 28 5.60 -5.32 7.47
C MET A 28 6.38 -6.35 8.29
N LYS A 29 5.70 -7.19 9.09
CA LYS A 29 6.32 -8.32 9.80
C LYS A 29 6.96 -9.31 8.83
N TYR A 30 6.26 -9.67 7.74
CA TYR A 30 6.81 -10.54 6.72
C TYR A 30 8.15 -10.01 6.17
N TYR A 31 8.21 -8.74 5.78
CA TYR A 31 9.46 -8.15 5.30
C TYR A 31 10.51 -8.00 6.41
N SER A 32 10.11 -7.74 7.65
CA SER A 32 11.05 -7.65 8.78
C SER A 32 11.71 -8.98 9.11
N THR A 33 11.07 -10.10 8.79
CA THR A 33 11.67 -11.44 8.95
C THR A 33 12.46 -11.90 7.73
N SER A 34 12.12 -11.41 6.53
CA SER A 34 12.70 -11.84 5.27
C SER A 34 13.88 -10.98 4.81
N LEU A 35 13.98 -9.74 5.29
CA LEU A 35 14.98 -8.76 4.88
C LEU A 35 15.84 -8.30 6.06
N THR A 36 17.06 -7.87 5.78
CA THR A 36 17.97 -7.36 6.79
C THR A 36 17.69 -5.87 7.05
N ARG A 37 17.11 -5.57 8.21
CA ARG A 37 16.82 -4.19 8.68
C ARG A 37 16.07 -3.33 7.64
N PRO A 38 14.89 -3.76 7.16
CA PRO A 38 14.15 -2.99 6.18
C PRO A 38 13.73 -1.63 6.76
N LYS A 39 13.71 -0.59 5.90
CA LYS A 39 13.07 0.69 6.17
C LYS A 39 11.82 0.79 5.34
N PHE A 40 10.70 1.15 5.97
CA PHE A 40 9.41 1.28 5.30
C PHE A 40 9.12 2.75 5.01
N TYR A 41 8.75 3.07 3.77
CA TYR A 41 8.26 4.37 3.38
C TYR A 41 6.73 4.29 3.23
N ILE A 42 6.01 5.05 4.05
CA ILE A 42 4.55 5.01 4.07
C ILE A 42 3.99 6.22 3.34
N PHE A 43 3.39 5.99 2.19
CA PHE A 43 2.67 6.99 1.41
C PHE A 43 1.19 6.94 1.81
N SER A 44 0.64 8.01 2.36
CA SER A 44 -0.73 8.04 2.85
C SER A 44 -1.39 9.39 2.59
N ASP A 45 -2.67 9.35 2.26
CA ASP A 45 -3.57 10.51 2.22
C ASP A 45 -4.11 10.88 3.61
N ASP A 46 -3.77 10.10 4.66
CA ASP A 46 -4.11 10.33 6.06
C ASP A 46 -2.88 10.06 6.95
N PRO A 47 -1.86 10.94 6.91
CA PRO A 47 -0.61 10.74 7.64
C PRO A 47 -0.79 10.77 9.16
N ASP A 48 -1.74 11.53 9.68
CA ASP A 48 -2.00 11.62 11.11
C ASP A 48 -2.61 10.33 11.65
N TRP A 49 -3.48 9.68 10.87
CA TRP A 49 -3.95 8.36 11.22
C TRP A 49 -2.81 7.34 11.28
N VAL A 50 -1.87 7.40 10.34
CA VAL A 50 -0.68 6.51 10.35
C VAL A 50 0.12 6.72 11.63
N LYS A 51 0.44 7.96 11.99
CA LYS A 51 1.19 8.30 13.22
C LYS A 51 0.55 7.75 14.48
N ASN A 52 -0.80 7.79 14.53
CA ASN A 52 -1.56 7.40 15.72
C ASN A 52 -1.84 5.89 15.83
N ASN A 53 -1.75 5.15 14.72
CA ASN A 53 -2.19 3.75 14.67
C ASN A 53 -1.08 2.75 14.36
N PHE A 54 0.03 3.18 13.74
CA PHE A 54 1.13 2.25 13.47
C PHE A 54 2.01 2.06 14.70
N PRO A 55 2.40 0.81 15.00
CA PRO A 55 3.25 0.53 16.15
C PRO A 55 4.67 1.05 15.95
N SER A 56 5.28 1.54 17.03
CA SER A 56 6.66 2.08 17.04
C SER A 56 7.77 1.05 16.82
N GLY A 57 7.41 -0.25 16.74
CA GLY A 57 8.39 -1.34 16.57
C GLY A 57 8.97 -1.51 15.16
N PHE A 58 8.50 -0.75 14.17
CA PHE A 58 9.00 -0.79 12.80
C PHE A 58 9.84 0.45 12.49
N ASN A 59 10.89 0.28 11.68
CA ASN A 59 11.65 1.40 11.14
C ASN A 59 10.92 1.96 9.93
N PHE A 60 10.11 3.01 10.10
CA PHE A 60 9.36 3.61 9.02
C PHE A 60 9.46 5.14 8.98
N GLU A 61 9.19 5.68 7.80
CA GLU A 61 9.08 7.12 7.54
C GLU A 61 7.79 7.39 6.76
N ILE A 62 7.05 8.43 7.15
CA ILE A 62 5.81 8.83 6.47
C ILE A 62 6.16 9.91 5.45
N ILE A 63 5.87 9.66 4.18
CA ILE A 63 6.04 10.61 3.10
C ILE A 63 4.77 11.46 3.00
N GLN A 64 4.90 12.78 3.21
CA GLN A 64 3.76 13.72 3.30
C GLN A 64 4.02 15.09 2.68
N HIS A 65 5.10 15.24 1.91
CA HIS A 65 5.50 16.52 1.33
C HIS A 65 5.05 16.72 -0.12
N ASN A 66 4.46 15.70 -0.76
CA ASN A 66 3.89 15.79 -2.09
C ASN A 66 2.36 15.75 -2.00
N SER A 67 1.68 16.73 -2.58
CA SER A 67 0.22 16.80 -2.57
C SER A 67 -0.31 17.49 -3.84
N GLY A 68 -1.59 17.29 -4.15
CA GLY A 68 -2.23 17.90 -5.31
C GLY A 68 -1.54 17.51 -6.62
N GLU A 69 -1.14 18.49 -7.39
CA GLU A 69 -0.48 18.29 -8.69
C GLU A 69 0.86 17.53 -8.59
N ASN A 70 1.51 17.53 -7.42
CA ASN A 70 2.77 16.86 -7.16
C ASN A 70 2.61 15.40 -6.69
N SER A 71 1.40 14.88 -6.61
CA SER A 71 1.17 13.50 -6.14
C SER A 71 1.82 12.42 -7.03
N TYR A 72 2.08 12.71 -8.31
CA TYR A 72 2.81 11.80 -9.19
C TYR A 72 4.24 11.51 -8.71
N ILE A 73 4.84 12.44 -7.94
CA ILE A 73 6.17 12.25 -7.34
C ILE A 73 6.14 11.10 -6.34
N ASP A 74 5.06 10.96 -5.57
CA ASP A 74 4.89 9.81 -4.66
C ASP A 74 4.83 8.48 -5.42
N MET A 75 4.15 8.44 -6.56
CA MET A 75 4.13 7.26 -7.42
C MET A 75 5.52 6.92 -7.96
N GLN A 76 6.28 7.92 -8.36
CA GLN A 76 7.66 7.76 -8.80
C GLN A 76 8.54 7.24 -7.65
N LEU A 77 8.45 7.82 -6.45
CA LEU A 77 9.19 7.36 -5.26
C LEU A 77 8.82 5.91 -4.91
N MET A 78 7.53 5.57 -4.97
CA MET A 78 7.10 4.18 -4.78
C MET A 78 7.79 3.24 -5.76
N SER A 79 7.87 3.59 -7.05
CA SER A 79 8.48 2.73 -8.07
C SER A 79 9.98 2.51 -7.89
N LEU A 80 10.66 3.33 -7.08
CA LEU A 80 12.08 3.21 -6.74
C LEU A 80 12.32 2.33 -5.49
N CYS A 81 11.28 1.94 -4.77
CA CYS A 81 11.42 1.03 -3.62
C CYS A 81 11.73 -0.39 -4.09
N GLU A 82 12.52 -1.15 -3.32
CA GLU A 82 12.88 -2.53 -3.66
C GLU A 82 11.67 -3.48 -3.65
N HIS A 83 10.76 -3.28 -2.67
CA HIS A 83 9.59 -4.13 -2.44
C HIS A 83 8.36 -3.27 -2.14
N HIS A 84 7.17 -3.85 -2.22
CA HIS A 84 5.93 -3.11 -2.10
C HIS A 84 4.92 -3.80 -1.17
N ILE A 85 4.23 -2.99 -0.38
CA ILE A 85 2.99 -3.34 0.30
C ILE A 85 1.92 -2.40 -0.25
N ILE A 86 1.02 -2.90 -1.09
CA ILE A 86 0.02 -2.07 -1.74
C ILE A 86 -1.33 -2.15 -1.02
N SER A 87 -2.10 -1.07 -1.10
CA SER A 87 -3.51 -1.09 -0.76
C SER A 87 -4.36 -1.48 -1.98
N ASN A 88 -5.65 -1.67 -1.79
CA ASN A 88 -6.63 -1.79 -2.86
C ASN A 88 -6.88 -0.44 -3.57
N SER A 89 -5.83 0.11 -4.17
CA SER A 89 -5.80 1.42 -4.82
C SER A 89 -4.99 1.34 -6.11
N THR A 90 -5.55 1.86 -7.19
CA THR A 90 -4.86 1.96 -8.49
C THR A 90 -3.56 2.76 -8.38
N PHE A 91 -3.51 3.78 -7.52
CA PHE A 91 -2.31 4.57 -7.30
C PHE A 91 -1.14 3.71 -6.75
N SER A 92 -1.38 2.94 -5.68
CA SER A 92 -0.35 2.05 -5.13
C SER A 92 -0.03 0.87 -6.06
N TRP A 93 -1.02 0.41 -6.82
CA TRP A 93 -0.84 -0.62 -7.83
C TRP A 93 0.15 -0.15 -8.92
N TRP A 94 -0.06 1.07 -9.45
CA TRP A 94 0.85 1.64 -10.43
C TRP A 94 2.27 1.85 -9.87
N GLY A 95 2.39 2.30 -8.62
CA GLY A 95 3.70 2.43 -7.97
C GLY A 95 4.48 1.12 -7.93
N ALA A 96 3.81 0.00 -7.64
CA ALA A 96 4.43 -1.32 -7.67
C ALA A 96 4.68 -1.83 -9.10
N TRP A 97 3.76 -1.58 -10.02
CA TRP A 97 3.86 -2.04 -11.40
C TRP A 97 5.01 -1.37 -12.16
N LEU A 98 5.16 -0.06 -11.98
CA LEU A 98 6.21 0.75 -12.64
C LEU A 98 7.63 0.44 -12.15
N ASN A 99 7.79 -0.26 -11.03
CA ASN A 99 9.11 -0.70 -10.59
C ASN A 99 9.69 -1.73 -11.57
N PRO A 100 10.83 -1.45 -12.23
CA PRO A 100 11.40 -2.34 -13.26
C PRO A 100 12.12 -3.56 -12.69
N SER A 101 12.34 -3.63 -11.36
CA SER A 101 13.11 -4.71 -10.76
C SER A 101 12.40 -6.06 -10.90
N THR A 102 13.13 -7.07 -11.40
CA THR A 102 12.65 -8.45 -11.50
C THR A 102 12.70 -9.18 -10.15
N SER A 103 13.48 -8.67 -9.20
CA SER A 103 13.61 -9.21 -7.83
C SER A 103 12.61 -8.61 -6.85
N LYS A 104 11.78 -7.66 -7.29
CA LYS A 104 10.77 -7.07 -6.42
C LYS A 104 9.77 -8.10 -5.94
N CYS A 105 9.42 -8.01 -4.67
CA CYS A 105 8.29 -8.72 -4.08
C CYS A 105 7.19 -7.71 -3.77
N THR A 106 5.95 -8.03 -4.11
CA THR A 106 4.79 -7.19 -3.84
C THR A 106 3.78 -7.96 -3.01
N ILE A 107 3.37 -7.37 -1.89
CA ILE A 107 2.26 -7.87 -1.07
C ILE A 107 1.02 -7.06 -1.41
N ALA A 108 -0.06 -7.76 -1.76
CA ALA A 108 -1.34 -7.19 -2.13
C ALA A 108 -2.48 -7.74 -1.25
N PRO A 109 -3.54 -6.96 -0.99
CA PRO A 109 -4.68 -7.46 -0.23
C PRO A 109 -5.44 -8.53 -1.01
N LYS A 110 -5.97 -9.55 -0.30
CA LYS A 110 -6.84 -10.57 -0.90
C LYS A 110 -8.14 -9.99 -1.39
N ALA A 111 -8.74 -9.08 -0.63
CA ALA A 111 -10.02 -8.48 -0.94
C ALA A 111 -9.82 -7.04 -1.43
N TRP A 112 -10.36 -6.71 -2.61
CA TRP A 112 -10.34 -5.37 -3.19
C TRP A 112 -11.72 -4.73 -3.17
N PHE A 113 -12.76 -5.52 -3.45
CA PHE A 113 -14.12 -5.06 -3.67
C PHE A 113 -15.11 -5.75 -2.74
N GLN A 114 -16.19 -5.05 -2.39
CA GLN A 114 -17.24 -5.61 -1.53
C GLN A 114 -18.11 -6.66 -2.24
N ASN A 115 -18.20 -6.60 -3.57
CA ASN A 115 -19.07 -7.45 -4.37
C ASN A 115 -18.25 -8.56 -5.02
N ASN A 116 -17.89 -9.62 -4.38
CA ASN A 116 -17.24 -10.83 -4.94
C ASN A 116 -16.59 -10.69 -6.34
N TYR A 117 -16.26 -9.46 -6.73
CA TYR A 117 -15.59 -9.18 -7.98
C TYR A 117 -14.18 -9.76 -7.88
N ASN A 118 -13.86 -10.65 -8.80
CA ASN A 118 -12.56 -11.31 -8.79
C ASN A 118 -11.47 -10.31 -9.17
N PRO A 119 -10.53 -10.00 -8.27
CA PRO A 119 -9.43 -9.07 -8.57
C PRO A 119 -8.24 -9.74 -9.29
N ASP A 120 -8.40 -10.96 -9.84
CA ASP A 120 -7.29 -11.70 -10.45
C ASP A 120 -6.63 -10.92 -11.59
N ASP A 121 -7.40 -10.13 -12.35
CA ASP A 121 -6.88 -9.27 -13.40
C ASP A 121 -6.01 -8.11 -12.87
N LEU A 122 -6.10 -7.81 -11.57
CA LEU A 122 -5.30 -6.78 -10.90
C LEU A 122 -4.06 -7.36 -10.21
N ARG A 123 -3.87 -8.67 -10.28
CA ARG A 123 -2.78 -9.37 -9.60
C ARG A 123 -1.84 -9.99 -10.61
N PHE A 124 -0.56 -9.79 -10.39
CA PHE A 124 0.43 -10.57 -11.10
C PHE A 124 0.71 -11.87 -10.34
N GLY A 125 0.96 -12.95 -11.07
CA GLY A 125 1.06 -14.30 -10.51
C GLY A 125 2.13 -14.50 -9.43
N ASN A 126 3.06 -13.55 -9.28
CA ASN A 126 4.11 -13.57 -8.25
C ASN A 126 3.84 -12.65 -7.05
N TRP A 127 2.65 -12.01 -6.97
CA TRP A 127 2.30 -11.17 -5.83
C TRP A 127 1.78 -12.00 -4.66
N ILE A 128 2.31 -11.72 -3.47
CA ILE A 128 1.86 -12.36 -2.24
C ILE A 128 0.52 -11.76 -1.82
N GLN A 129 -0.45 -12.60 -1.54
CA GLN A 129 -1.79 -12.18 -1.12
C GLN A 129 -1.97 -12.39 0.38
N MET A 130 -2.33 -11.33 1.09
CA MET A 130 -2.60 -11.36 2.53
C MET A 130 -3.99 -10.80 2.87
#